data_3a3478152af415bbb447691147862851
#
_entry.id   3a3478152af415bbb447691147862851
#
_cell.length_a   1.000
_cell.length_b   1.000
_cell.length_c   1.000
_cell.angle_alpha   90.00
_cell.angle_beta   90.00
_cell.angle_gamma   90.00
#
_symmetry.space_group_name_H-M   'P 1'
#
loop_
_entity.id
_entity.type
_entity.pdbx_description
1 polymer ?
#
loop_
_entity_poly.entity_id
_entity_poly.type
_entity_poly.pdbx_seq_one_letter_code
_entity_poly.pdbx_strand_id
1 'polypeptide(L)'
;YREINLNLGCPSGTVVARNRGAGFLGTPRELEDFLDEVFEKCPLEISIKTRIGMDYMDEWAPLLKIYQKFPMKELIIHPRLQKEGYKGTPHLEAFAEAVEALQCPLCYNGDITSPESLTQILTKLPSIDTVMIGRGILQNPGLLQELKAASTESVALPSCEERLAVLKEFHTSLLTGYQEIMSGDTNTLYKICLLYTSDAADDL
;
A
#
# COMPACT_ATOMS: atom_id res chain seq x y z
N TYR A 1 -14.28 9.18 13.67
CA TYR A 1 -13.75 8.90 12.34
C TYR A 1 -14.72 9.44 11.29
N ARG A 2 -14.20 9.83 10.12
CA ARG A 2 -15.02 10.29 8.99
C ARG A 2 -15.03 9.25 7.86
N GLU A 3 -14.04 8.37 7.86
CA GLU A 3 -13.81 7.38 6.82
C GLU A 3 -13.37 6.05 7.43
N ILE A 4 -13.75 4.96 6.75
CA ILE A 4 -13.28 3.59 7.01
C ILE A 4 -12.61 3.08 5.74
N ASN A 5 -11.39 2.56 5.86
CA ASN A 5 -10.72 1.88 4.76
C ASN A 5 -10.80 0.36 4.94
N LEU A 6 -11.40 -0.33 3.96
CA LEU A 6 -11.48 -1.79 3.94
C LEU A 6 -10.21 -2.39 3.32
N ASN A 7 -9.57 -3.30 4.05
CA ASN A 7 -8.37 -3.99 3.56
C ASN A 7 -8.74 -5.31 2.87
N LEU A 8 -8.79 -5.29 1.55
CA LEU A 8 -8.99 -6.45 0.67
C LEU A 8 -7.70 -6.85 -0.07
N GLY A 9 -6.54 -6.37 0.39
CA GLY A 9 -5.26 -6.59 -0.31
C GLY A 9 -4.17 -7.29 0.49
N CYS A 10 -4.40 -7.62 1.78
CA CYS A 10 -3.37 -8.29 2.60
C CYS A 10 -3.10 -9.71 2.09
N PRO A 11 -1.86 -10.04 1.64
CA PRO A 11 -1.55 -11.34 1.07
C PRO A 11 -1.10 -12.38 2.11
N SER A 12 -1.05 -12.02 3.40
CA SER A 12 -0.59 -12.91 4.47
C SER A 12 -1.39 -14.21 4.51
N GLY A 13 -0.71 -15.36 4.53
CA GLY A 13 -1.33 -16.68 4.52
C GLY A 13 -2.32 -16.89 5.66
N THR A 14 -2.05 -16.35 6.86
CA THR A 14 -2.96 -16.43 8.01
C THR A 14 -4.25 -15.62 7.83
N VAL A 15 -4.20 -14.54 7.05
CA VAL A 15 -5.34 -13.69 6.73
C VAL A 15 -6.15 -14.32 5.59
N VAL A 16 -5.46 -14.74 4.54
CA VAL A 16 -6.05 -15.39 3.34
C VAL A 16 -6.76 -16.69 3.71
N ALA A 17 -6.16 -17.54 4.55
CA ALA A 17 -6.76 -18.79 5.01
C ALA A 17 -8.10 -18.62 5.78
N ARG A 18 -8.38 -17.39 6.24
CA ARG A 18 -9.64 -17.04 6.89
C ARG A 18 -10.62 -16.31 5.96
N ASN A 19 -10.40 -16.39 4.66
CA ASN A 19 -11.18 -15.65 3.64
C ASN A 19 -11.22 -14.13 3.94
N ARG A 20 -10.07 -13.53 4.32
CA ARG A 20 -9.93 -12.11 4.65
C ARG A 20 -8.80 -11.47 3.86
N GLY A 21 -8.74 -10.15 3.84
CA GLY A 21 -7.75 -9.42 3.04
C GLY A 21 -7.84 -9.83 1.57
N ALA A 22 -6.71 -10.18 0.94
CA ALA A 22 -6.72 -10.64 -0.45
C ALA A 22 -7.49 -11.96 -0.64
N GLY A 23 -7.61 -12.82 0.39
CA GLY A 23 -8.38 -14.06 0.31
C GLY A 23 -9.84 -13.87 -0.06
N PHE A 24 -10.41 -12.72 0.31
CA PHE A 24 -11.80 -12.41 -0.02
C PHE A 24 -12.04 -12.17 -1.52
N LEU A 25 -10.98 -11.85 -2.27
CA LEU A 25 -11.05 -11.68 -3.74
C LEU A 25 -11.34 -12.99 -4.47
N GLY A 26 -11.04 -14.14 -3.83
CA GLY A 26 -11.35 -15.48 -4.36
C GLY A 26 -12.82 -15.88 -4.28
N THR A 27 -13.65 -15.12 -3.58
CA THR A 27 -15.10 -15.36 -3.42
C THR A 27 -15.91 -14.13 -3.86
N PRO A 28 -15.97 -13.79 -5.16
CA PRO A 28 -16.54 -12.53 -5.65
C PRO A 28 -18.00 -12.31 -5.23
N ARG A 29 -18.82 -13.37 -5.12
CA ARG A 29 -20.23 -13.24 -4.68
C ARG A 29 -20.32 -12.82 -3.22
N GLU A 30 -19.56 -13.48 -2.34
CA GLU A 30 -19.51 -13.12 -0.92
C GLU A 30 -18.95 -11.72 -0.70
N LEU A 31 -17.97 -11.32 -1.54
CA LEU A 31 -17.42 -9.96 -1.53
C LEU A 31 -18.49 -8.94 -1.90
N GLU A 32 -19.28 -9.19 -2.94
CA GLU A 32 -20.35 -8.31 -3.36
C GLU A 32 -21.42 -8.17 -2.27
N ASP A 33 -21.91 -9.30 -1.73
CA ASP A 33 -22.90 -9.31 -0.63
C ASP A 33 -22.38 -8.53 0.61
N PHE A 34 -21.11 -8.70 0.93
CA PHE A 34 -20.47 -7.95 2.03
C PHE A 34 -20.41 -6.46 1.75
N LEU A 35 -20.04 -6.06 0.53
CA LEU A 35 -19.98 -4.64 0.16
C LEU A 35 -21.38 -4.03 0.14
N ASP A 36 -22.39 -4.73 -0.36
CA ASP A 36 -23.80 -4.29 -0.30
C ASP A 36 -24.20 -3.98 1.14
N GLU A 37 -23.94 -4.91 2.07
CA GLU A 37 -24.26 -4.70 3.49
C GLU A 37 -23.49 -3.53 4.11
N VAL A 38 -22.20 -3.39 3.80
CA VAL A 38 -21.36 -2.31 4.33
C VAL A 38 -21.82 -0.95 3.82
N PHE A 39 -22.05 -0.81 2.51
CA PHE A 39 -22.47 0.46 1.93
C PHE A 39 -23.92 0.85 2.29
N GLU A 40 -24.78 -0.13 2.56
CA GLU A 40 -26.14 0.12 3.04
C GLU A 40 -26.17 0.62 4.50
N LYS A 41 -25.32 0.01 5.37
CA LYS A 41 -25.43 0.22 6.83
C LYS A 41 -24.42 1.22 7.38
N CYS A 42 -23.30 1.46 6.71
CA CYS A 42 -22.26 2.34 7.22
C CYS A 42 -22.53 3.80 6.84
N PRO A 43 -22.69 4.71 7.83
CA PRO A 43 -22.92 6.12 7.58
C PRO A 43 -21.64 6.91 7.24
N LEU A 44 -20.48 6.26 7.25
CA LEU A 44 -19.17 6.90 7.00
C LEU A 44 -18.76 6.72 5.55
N GLU A 45 -17.85 7.57 5.08
CA GLU A 45 -17.20 7.38 3.80
C GLU A 45 -16.40 6.07 3.79
N ILE A 46 -16.44 5.34 2.70
CA ILE A 46 -15.76 4.05 2.55
C ILE A 46 -14.75 4.14 1.43
N SER A 47 -13.51 3.84 1.75
CA SER A 47 -12.45 3.56 0.79
C SER A 47 -12.04 2.09 0.87
N ILE A 48 -11.45 1.59 -0.21
CA ILE A 48 -11.03 0.18 -0.28
C ILE A 48 -9.58 0.11 -0.73
N LYS A 49 -8.78 -0.73 -0.07
CA LYS A 49 -7.46 -1.12 -0.58
C LYS A 49 -7.50 -2.56 -1.04
N THR A 50 -7.17 -2.80 -2.32
CA THR A 50 -7.29 -4.10 -2.96
C THR A 50 -6.03 -4.53 -3.73
N ARG A 51 -6.03 -5.79 -4.13
CA ARG A 51 -5.21 -6.38 -5.21
C ARG A 51 -6.10 -6.71 -6.40
N ILE A 52 -5.51 -7.22 -7.49
CA ILE A 52 -6.22 -7.51 -8.74
C ILE A 52 -6.75 -8.95 -8.84
N GLY A 53 -6.62 -9.74 -7.81
CA GLY A 53 -7.09 -11.11 -7.73
C GLY A 53 -6.20 -11.98 -6.87
N MET A 54 -6.47 -13.30 -6.88
CA MET A 54 -5.76 -14.33 -6.13
C MET A 54 -4.65 -14.97 -6.98
N ASP A 55 -5.06 -15.68 -8.03
CA ASP A 55 -4.19 -16.57 -8.77
C ASP A 55 -4.08 -16.23 -10.26
N TYR A 56 -5.11 -15.62 -10.85
CA TYR A 56 -5.21 -15.41 -12.29
C TYR A 56 -5.61 -13.98 -12.65
N MET A 57 -5.08 -13.48 -13.77
CA MET A 57 -5.35 -12.13 -14.24
C MET A 57 -6.81 -11.90 -14.66
N ASP A 58 -7.50 -12.95 -15.11
CA ASP A 58 -8.91 -12.90 -15.52
C ASP A 58 -9.88 -12.72 -14.35
N GLU A 59 -9.41 -12.85 -13.11
CA GLU A 59 -10.17 -12.54 -11.89
C GLU A 59 -10.40 -11.01 -11.74
N TRP A 60 -9.58 -10.19 -12.38
CA TRP A 60 -9.68 -8.73 -12.23
C TRP A 60 -10.96 -8.14 -12.85
N ALA A 61 -11.33 -8.56 -14.04
CA ALA A 61 -12.50 -8.02 -14.72
C ALA A 61 -13.83 -8.25 -13.95
N PRO A 62 -14.08 -9.41 -13.35
CA PRO A 62 -15.20 -9.61 -12.41
C PRO A 62 -15.14 -8.70 -11.18
N LEU A 63 -13.98 -8.52 -10.58
CA LEU A 63 -13.81 -7.64 -9.41
C LEU A 63 -14.08 -6.17 -9.74
N LEU A 64 -13.61 -5.69 -10.91
CA LEU A 64 -13.94 -4.35 -11.38
C LEU A 64 -15.46 -4.13 -11.51
N LYS A 65 -16.19 -5.11 -12.04
CA LYS A 65 -17.66 -5.03 -12.14
C LYS A 65 -18.35 -4.94 -10.79
N ILE A 66 -17.79 -5.57 -9.76
CA ILE A 66 -18.29 -5.43 -8.39
C ILE A 66 -18.01 -4.01 -7.90
N TYR A 67 -16.76 -3.54 -7.98
CA TYR A 67 -16.39 -2.20 -7.49
C TYR A 67 -17.15 -1.07 -8.19
N GLN A 68 -17.51 -1.22 -9.46
CA GLN A 68 -18.36 -0.23 -10.20
C GLN A 68 -19.72 0.03 -9.56
N LYS A 69 -20.24 -0.88 -8.76
CA LYS A 69 -21.56 -0.78 -8.14
C LYS A 69 -21.60 0.15 -6.92
N PHE A 70 -20.44 0.43 -6.32
CA PHE A 70 -20.36 1.11 -5.03
C PHE A 70 -19.80 2.53 -5.14
N PRO A 71 -20.37 3.49 -4.41
CA PRO A 71 -19.90 4.87 -4.37
C PRO A 71 -18.71 5.00 -3.41
N MET A 72 -17.59 4.37 -3.77
CA MET A 72 -16.37 4.43 -2.98
C MET A 72 -15.78 5.84 -2.98
N LYS A 73 -15.28 6.28 -1.83
CA LYS A 73 -14.51 7.52 -1.72
C LYS A 73 -13.19 7.43 -2.48
N GLU A 74 -12.51 6.29 -2.41
CA GLU A 74 -11.26 6.00 -3.10
C GLU A 74 -11.06 4.49 -3.22
N LEU A 75 -10.47 4.06 -4.33
CA LEU A 75 -9.97 2.69 -4.48
C LEU A 75 -8.45 2.71 -4.62
N ILE A 76 -7.75 2.13 -3.65
CA ILE A 76 -6.30 1.97 -3.65
C ILE A 76 -5.98 0.60 -4.23
N ILE A 77 -5.27 0.57 -5.36
CA ILE A 77 -4.99 -0.66 -6.09
C ILE A 77 -3.50 -0.98 -6.03
N HIS A 78 -3.17 -2.16 -5.47
CA HIS A 78 -1.87 -2.79 -5.68
C HIS A 78 -2.01 -3.78 -6.84
N PRO A 79 -1.53 -3.43 -8.05
CA PRO A 79 -1.80 -4.22 -9.24
C PRO A 79 -0.89 -5.45 -9.33
N ARG A 80 -1.06 -6.34 -8.38
CA ARG A 80 -0.46 -7.67 -8.26
C ARG A 80 -1.51 -8.67 -7.79
N LEU A 81 -1.37 -9.92 -8.21
CA LEU A 81 -2.14 -11.05 -7.66
C LEU A 81 -1.67 -11.36 -6.23
N GLN A 82 -2.52 -12.00 -5.45
CA GLN A 82 -2.18 -12.43 -4.09
C GLN A 82 -0.96 -13.36 -4.10
N LYS A 83 -0.93 -14.36 -4.99
CA LYS A 83 0.15 -15.36 -5.10
C LYS A 83 1.52 -14.76 -5.42
N GLU A 84 1.56 -13.60 -6.05
CA GLU A 84 2.81 -12.92 -6.38
C GLU A 84 3.45 -12.27 -5.14
N GLY A 85 2.66 -12.01 -4.11
CA GLY A 85 3.13 -11.32 -2.91
C GLY A 85 3.72 -9.95 -3.26
N TYR A 86 5.05 -9.86 -3.21
CA TYR A 86 5.81 -8.67 -3.60
C TYR A 86 6.83 -8.96 -4.72
N LYS A 87 6.73 -10.15 -5.34
CA LYS A 87 7.63 -10.57 -6.42
C LYS A 87 7.12 -10.09 -7.79
N GLY A 88 8.02 -10.09 -8.77
CA GLY A 88 7.70 -9.64 -10.12
C GLY A 88 7.43 -8.13 -10.21
N THR A 89 6.89 -7.70 -11.33
CA THR A 89 6.52 -6.30 -11.61
C THR A 89 5.01 -6.11 -11.44
N PRO A 90 4.55 -4.93 -10.96
CA PRO A 90 3.13 -4.60 -10.96
C PRO A 90 2.54 -4.61 -12.38
N HIS A 91 1.32 -5.14 -12.51
CA HIS A 91 0.56 -5.19 -13.76
C HIS A 91 -0.10 -3.84 -14.03
N LEU A 92 0.63 -2.91 -14.68
CA LEU A 92 0.15 -1.55 -14.89
C LEU A 92 -1.08 -1.48 -15.81
N GLU A 93 -1.22 -2.44 -16.72
CA GLU A 93 -2.40 -2.62 -17.58
C GLU A 93 -3.68 -2.83 -16.77
N ALA A 94 -3.62 -3.62 -15.70
CA ALA A 94 -4.77 -3.83 -14.82
C ALA A 94 -5.18 -2.54 -14.07
N PHE A 95 -4.23 -1.67 -13.74
CA PHE A 95 -4.54 -0.36 -13.20
C PHE A 95 -5.16 0.56 -14.26
N ALA A 96 -4.65 0.53 -15.50
CA ALA A 96 -5.24 1.29 -16.62
C ALA A 96 -6.70 0.87 -16.89
N GLU A 97 -7.01 -0.43 -16.85
CA GLU A 97 -8.39 -0.94 -16.95
C GLU A 97 -9.29 -0.36 -15.84
N ALA A 98 -8.77 -0.22 -14.61
CA ALA A 98 -9.53 0.40 -13.53
C ALA A 98 -9.80 1.89 -13.78
N VAL A 99 -8.83 2.63 -14.35
CA VAL A 99 -9.01 4.04 -14.73
C VAL A 99 -10.13 4.21 -15.75
N GLU A 100 -10.24 3.30 -16.70
CA GLU A 100 -11.30 3.33 -17.71
C GLU A 100 -12.67 2.90 -17.15
N ALA A 101 -12.67 1.98 -16.21
CA ALA A 101 -13.87 1.33 -15.71
C ALA A 101 -14.55 2.07 -14.55
N LEU A 102 -13.79 2.74 -13.67
CA LEU A 102 -14.27 3.28 -12.41
C LEU A 102 -14.41 4.80 -12.44
N GLN A 103 -15.40 5.31 -11.69
CA GLN A 103 -15.63 6.76 -11.56
C GLN A 103 -15.10 7.34 -10.23
N CYS A 104 -14.73 6.48 -9.29
CA CYS A 104 -14.16 6.93 -8.02
C CYS A 104 -12.68 7.33 -8.18
N PRO A 105 -12.15 8.18 -7.28
CA PRO A 105 -10.72 8.45 -7.20
C PRO A 105 -9.91 7.16 -7.06
N LEU A 106 -8.81 7.06 -7.81
CA LEU A 106 -7.92 5.90 -7.78
C LEU A 106 -6.56 6.29 -7.21
N CYS A 107 -6.02 5.42 -6.36
CA CYS A 107 -4.69 5.55 -5.80
C CYS A 107 -3.83 4.35 -6.21
N TYR A 108 -2.70 4.62 -6.87
CA TYR A 108 -1.75 3.58 -7.24
C TYR A 108 -0.87 3.19 -6.05
N ASN A 109 -0.71 1.88 -5.82
CA ASN A 109 0.21 1.36 -4.82
C ASN A 109 1.07 0.25 -5.43
N GLY A 110 2.38 0.44 -5.49
CA GLY A 110 3.32 -0.59 -5.97
C GLY A 110 4.70 -0.02 -6.28
N ASP A 111 5.74 -0.61 -5.72
CA ASP A 111 7.18 -0.44 -6.04
C ASP A 111 7.71 0.98 -6.29
N ILE A 112 7.16 1.97 -5.59
CA ILE A 112 7.69 3.33 -5.60
C ILE A 112 8.79 3.38 -4.54
N THR A 113 10.06 3.36 -5.01
CA THR A 113 11.26 3.32 -4.15
C THR A 113 12.26 4.44 -4.48
N SER A 114 12.04 5.16 -5.58
CA SER A 114 12.85 6.30 -6.00
C SER A 114 12.06 7.26 -6.89
N PRO A 115 12.55 8.49 -7.15
CA PRO A 115 11.96 9.40 -8.13
C PRO A 115 11.85 8.81 -9.53
N GLU A 116 12.84 8.04 -9.95
CA GLU A 116 12.86 7.39 -11.27
C GLU A 116 11.75 6.34 -11.38
N SER A 117 11.53 5.53 -10.32
CA SER A 117 10.46 4.53 -10.31
C SER A 117 9.08 5.19 -10.41
N LEU A 118 8.86 6.31 -9.73
CA LEU A 118 7.62 7.08 -9.86
C LEU A 118 7.47 7.65 -11.26
N THR A 119 8.52 8.24 -11.84
CA THR A 119 8.51 8.81 -13.19
C THR A 119 8.16 7.75 -14.24
N GLN A 120 8.71 6.54 -14.12
CA GLN A 120 8.38 5.43 -15.02
C GLN A 120 6.90 5.01 -14.94
N ILE A 121 6.34 5.00 -13.71
CA ILE A 121 4.91 4.70 -13.50
C ILE A 121 4.05 5.79 -14.12
N LEU A 122 4.33 7.06 -13.81
CA LEU A 122 3.55 8.21 -14.34
C LEU A 122 3.64 8.35 -15.86
N THR A 123 4.77 7.94 -16.46
CA THR A 123 4.92 7.90 -17.93
C THR A 123 3.96 6.90 -18.56
N LYS A 124 3.73 5.77 -17.92
CA LYS A 124 2.82 4.72 -18.40
C LYS A 124 1.36 4.97 -18.01
N LEU A 125 1.15 5.64 -16.91
CA LEU A 125 -0.16 5.91 -16.33
C LEU A 125 -0.29 7.43 -16.01
N PRO A 126 -0.39 8.30 -17.04
CA PRO A 126 -0.37 9.75 -16.87
C PRO A 126 -1.59 10.31 -16.13
N SER A 127 -2.66 9.54 -15.97
CA SER A 127 -3.88 9.91 -15.28
C SER A 127 -3.84 9.66 -13.76
N ILE A 128 -2.71 9.18 -13.22
CA ILE A 128 -2.57 8.98 -11.78
C ILE A 128 -2.31 10.32 -11.09
N ASP A 129 -3.19 10.68 -10.15
CA ASP A 129 -3.03 11.86 -9.29
C ASP A 129 -2.53 11.51 -7.89
N THR A 130 -2.77 10.29 -7.45
CA THR A 130 -2.49 9.86 -6.08
C THR A 130 -1.72 8.54 -6.06
N VAL A 131 -0.70 8.47 -5.21
CA VAL A 131 0.09 7.26 -5.00
C VAL A 131 0.21 6.93 -3.51
N MET A 132 0.16 5.64 -3.18
CA MET A 132 0.46 5.14 -1.84
C MET A 132 1.83 4.48 -1.85
N ILE A 133 2.70 4.92 -0.94
CA ILE A 133 4.05 4.37 -0.78
C ILE A 133 4.10 3.57 0.53
N GLY A 134 4.49 2.33 0.44
CA GLY A 134 4.70 1.45 1.60
C GLY A 134 6.19 1.25 1.89
N ARG A 135 6.74 0.13 1.41
CA ARG A 135 8.13 -0.29 1.65
C ARG A 135 9.18 0.76 1.29
N GLY A 136 8.95 1.55 0.24
CA GLY A 136 9.86 2.61 -0.16
C GLY A 136 10.17 3.62 0.95
N ILE A 137 9.17 4.01 1.74
CA ILE A 137 9.39 4.93 2.89
C ILE A 137 10.14 4.23 4.03
N LEU A 138 9.91 2.93 4.25
CA LEU A 138 10.64 2.17 5.26
C LEU A 138 12.11 1.97 4.88
N GLN A 139 12.40 1.76 3.59
CA GLN A 139 13.76 1.64 3.05
C GLN A 139 14.48 2.98 3.00
N ASN A 140 13.76 4.05 2.67
CA ASN A 140 14.28 5.41 2.58
C ASN A 140 13.28 6.40 3.19
N PRO A 141 13.40 6.75 4.47
CA PRO A 141 12.53 7.74 5.12
C PRO A 141 12.58 9.13 4.46
N GLY A 142 13.64 9.45 3.71
CA GLY A 142 13.78 10.67 2.93
C GLY A 142 13.09 10.64 1.56
N LEU A 143 12.53 9.50 1.14
CA LEU A 143 11.96 9.31 -0.20
C LEU A 143 10.93 10.38 -0.57
N LEU A 144 10.06 10.76 0.35
CA LEU A 144 9.05 11.80 0.06
C LEU A 144 9.69 13.15 -0.30
N GLN A 145 10.79 13.51 0.34
CA GLN A 145 11.52 14.75 0.03
C GLN A 145 12.19 14.66 -1.34
N GLU A 146 12.76 13.49 -1.67
CA GLU A 146 13.37 13.23 -2.98
C GLU A 146 12.32 13.29 -4.10
N LEU A 147 11.14 12.70 -3.90
CA LEU A 147 10.02 12.77 -4.85
C LEU A 147 9.54 14.20 -5.06
N LYS A 148 9.42 14.99 -3.98
CA LYS A 148 9.03 16.40 -4.08
C LYS A 148 10.10 17.23 -4.79
N ALA A 149 11.37 17.01 -4.49
CA ALA A 149 12.47 17.72 -5.15
C ALA A 149 12.53 17.41 -6.65
N ALA A 150 12.25 16.16 -7.04
CA ALA A 150 12.20 15.77 -8.45
C ALA A 150 10.99 16.36 -9.21
N SER A 151 9.90 16.66 -8.51
CA SER A 151 8.68 17.23 -9.13
C SER A 151 8.66 18.75 -9.13
N THR A 152 9.44 19.42 -8.29
CA THR A 152 9.50 20.88 -8.17
C THR A 152 10.95 21.33 -7.96
N GLU A 153 11.48 22.16 -8.83
CA GLU A 153 12.87 22.67 -8.77
C GLU A 153 13.20 23.48 -7.50
N SER A 154 12.23 23.71 -6.62
CA SER A 154 12.34 24.61 -5.46
C SER A 154 12.65 23.93 -4.13
N VAL A 155 12.73 22.60 -4.09
CA VAL A 155 13.00 21.85 -2.84
C VAL A 155 14.44 21.34 -2.85
N ALA A 156 15.30 21.95 -2.02
CA ALA A 156 16.65 21.45 -1.80
C ALA A 156 16.59 20.10 -1.05
N LEU A 157 17.37 19.13 -1.53
CA LEU A 157 17.53 17.87 -0.80
C LEU A 157 18.44 18.10 0.43
N PRO A 158 18.08 17.54 1.60
CA PRO A 158 18.97 17.55 2.74
C PRO A 158 20.28 16.82 2.43
N SER A 159 21.37 17.31 2.98
CA SER A 159 22.68 16.67 2.87
C SER A 159 22.67 15.26 3.47
N CYS A 160 23.68 14.46 3.13
CA CYS A 160 23.83 13.13 3.72
C CYS A 160 23.96 13.18 5.25
N GLU A 161 24.66 14.19 5.77
CA GLU A 161 24.83 14.42 7.21
C GLU A 161 23.53 14.74 7.89
N GLU A 162 22.72 15.64 7.32
CA GLU A 162 21.39 15.98 7.85
C GLU A 162 20.46 14.77 7.87
N ARG A 163 20.43 13.98 6.78
CA ARG A 163 19.64 12.73 6.74
C ARG A 163 20.09 11.73 7.80
N LEU A 164 21.39 11.55 7.97
CA LEU A 164 21.95 10.66 8.98
C LEU A 164 21.62 11.12 10.40
N ALA A 165 21.64 12.42 10.65
CA ALA A 165 21.26 12.99 11.94
C ALA A 165 19.80 12.70 12.29
N VAL A 166 18.87 12.90 11.34
CA VAL A 166 17.44 12.60 11.50
C VAL A 166 17.21 11.10 11.74
N LEU A 167 17.90 10.23 11.00
CA LEU A 167 17.79 8.78 11.18
C LEU A 167 18.29 8.33 12.56
N LYS A 168 19.40 8.91 13.04
CA LYS A 168 19.93 8.63 14.39
C LYS A 168 18.97 9.07 15.49
N GLU A 169 18.38 10.26 15.34
CA GLU A 169 17.39 10.79 16.29
C GLU A 169 16.15 9.91 16.32
N PHE A 170 15.61 9.54 15.14
CA PHE A 170 14.47 8.63 15.02
C PHE A 170 14.76 7.27 15.68
N HIS A 171 15.92 6.68 15.37
CA HIS A 171 16.34 5.41 15.97
C HIS A 171 16.44 5.49 17.49
N THR A 172 17.07 6.55 18.02
CA THR A 172 17.19 6.75 19.46
C THR A 172 15.84 6.91 20.14
N SER A 173 14.95 7.71 19.56
CA SER A 173 13.58 7.91 20.06
C SER A 173 12.78 6.63 20.06
N LEU A 174 12.89 5.83 18.99
CA LEU A 174 12.21 4.55 18.87
C LEU A 174 12.70 3.56 19.93
N LEU A 175 14.01 3.40 20.08
CA LEU A 175 14.60 2.51 21.09
C LEU A 175 14.20 2.91 22.50
N THR A 176 14.30 4.21 22.84
CA THR A 176 13.93 4.72 24.15
C THR A 176 12.46 4.46 24.47
N GLY A 177 11.56 4.80 23.54
CA GLY A 177 10.14 4.56 23.71
C GLY A 177 9.78 3.10 23.91
N TYR A 178 10.41 2.19 23.18
CA TYR A 178 10.19 0.76 23.36
C TYR A 178 10.82 0.20 24.62
N GLN A 179 11.98 0.69 25.05
CA GLN A 179 12.59 0.31 26.33
C GLN A 179 11.69 0.66 27.52
N GLU A 180 11.03 1.83 27.47
CA GLU A 180 10.09 2.27 28.51
C GLU A 180 8.84 1.37 28.58
N ILE A 181 8.29 0.98 27.42
CA ILE A 181 7.05 0.20 27.32
C ILE A 181 7.29 -1.30 27.58
N MET A 182 8.40 -1.84 27.11
CA MET A 182 8.68 -3.28 27.04
C MET A 182 9.88 -3.69 27.88
N SER A 183 9.97 -3.17 29.10
CA SER A 183 11.09 -3.48 30.02
C SER A 183 11.29 -4.99 30.16
N GLY A 184 12.39 -5.49 29.55
CA GLY A 184 12.78 -6.92 29.62
C GLY A 184 12.53 -7.76 28.36
N ASP A 185 11.83 -7.26 27.33
CA ASP A 185 11.67 -8.00 26.07
C ASP A 185 12.78 -7.68 25.07
N THR A 186 13.87 -8.45 25.14
CA THR A 186 15.01 -8.33 24.23
C THR A 186 14.69 -8.73 22.79
N ASN A 187 13.66 -9.56 22.55
CA ASN A 187 13.26 -9.98 21.21
C ASN A 187 12.64 -8.82 20.41
N THR A 188 11.83 -7.99 21.07
CA THR A 188 11.24 -6.81 20.41
C THR A 188 12.30 -5.76 20.10
N LEU A 189 13.24 -5.51 21.01
CA LEU A 189 14.39 -4.64 20.75
C LEU A 189 15.24 -5.13 19.57
N TYR A 190 15.48 -6.44 19.51
CA TYR A 190 16.20 -7.06 18.40
C TYR A 190 15.46 -6.86 17.06
N LYS A 191 14.15 -7.05 17.01
CA LYS A 191 13.33 -6.78 15.81
C LYS A 191 13.38 -5.33 15.37
N ILE A 192 13.38 -4.38 16.31
CA ILE A 192 13.52 -2.95 16.00
C ILE A 192 14.90 -2.66 15.39
N CYS A 193 15.95 -3.27 15.93
CA CYS A 193 17.29 -3.15 15.34
C CYS A 193 17.36 -3.74 13.93
N LEU A 194 16.62 -4.82 13.64
CA LEU A 194 16.53 -5.44 12.31
C LEU A 194 15.75 -4.61 11.29
N LEU A 195 14.86 -3.70 11.72
CA LEU A 195 14.17 -2.79 10.79
C LEU A 195 15.12 -1.89 9.99
N TYR A 196 16.37 -1.77 10.43
CA TYR A 196 17.43 -1.03 9.72
C TYR A 196 18.27 -1.89 8.78
N THR A 197 18.10 -3.20 8.78
CA THR A 197 18.72 -4.10 7.82
C THR A 197 17.70 -4.37 6.69
N SER A 198 18.12 -4.19 5.46
CA SER A 198 17.29 -4.17 4.25
C SER A 198 16.36 -5.38 4.02
N ASP A 199 16.54 -6.47 4.75
CA ASP A 199 15.82 -7.72 4.55
C ASP A 199 14.63 -7.92 5.51
N ALA A 200 14.46 -7.05 6.52
CA ALA A 200 13.40 -7.23 7.52
C ALA A 200 11.98 -6.93 7.00
N ALA A 201 11.85 -6.31 5.82
CA ALA A 201 10.54 -6.01 5.23
C ALA A 201 9.85 -7.24 4.59
N ASP A 202 10.61 -8.31 4.32
CA ASP A 202 10.08 -9.52 3.68
C ASP A 202 9.63 -10.59 4.70
N ASP A 203 9.99 -10.43 5.99
CA ASP A 203 9.68 -11.37 7.08
C ASP A 203 8.52 -10.89 8.01
N LEU A 204 7.90 -9.75 7.71
CA LEU A 204 6.72 -9.23 8.39
C LEU A 204 5.49 -9.41 7.54
#